data_494c69e2731d5c8a21bbffa8a3dd1994
#
_entry.id   494c69e2731d5c8a21bbffa8a3dd1994
#
_cell.length_a   1.000
_cell.length_b   1.000
_cell.length_c   1.000
_cell.angle_alpha   90.00
_cell.angle_beta   90.00
_cell.angle_gamma   90.00
#
_symmetry.space_group_name_H-M   'P 1'
#
loop_
_entity.id
_entity.type
_entity.pdbx_description
1 polymer ?
#
loop_
_entity_poly.entity_id
_entity_poly.type
_entity_poly.pdbx_seq_one_letter_code
_entity_poly.pdbx_strand_id
1 'polypeptide(L)'
;QPEIAEAGECDTGQVSFMESLFVVDREPRDLGYDKSIVFFSTQPRFDYKVPGDLIDISSGVLCCSNNFKYPEPLDDGLIRLTNLASFGKWDSLPRKDYISAKKAWRARALEALFTFFPDFSENVVFLDSFTPKTIKKYTGHINGAVYGSPKKIKNGITPVNNLFICGTDQGFLGIIGATLSGISMANLHLLK
;
A
#
# COMPACT_ATOMS: atom_id res chain seq x y z
N GLN A 1 -8.79 8.19 -36.05
CA GLN A 1 -8.33 8.13 -34.66
C GLN A 1 -8.17 6.65 -34.35
N PRO A 2 -6.99 6.20 -33.88
CA PRO A 2 -6.90 4.82 -33.41
C PRO A 2 -7.90 4.71 -32.25
N GLU A 3 -8.77 3.70 -32.32
CA GLU A 3 -9.60 3.29 -31.20
C GLU A 3 -8.65 3.09 -30.00
N ILE A 4 -8.77 3.94 -29.01
CA ILE A 4 -8.19 3.66 -27.71
C ILE A 4 -8.96 2.42 -27.27
N ALA A 5 -8.31 1.27 -27.38
CA ALA A 5 -8.89 -0.01 -27.02
C ALA A 5 -9.54 0.18 -25.64
N GLU A 6 -10.82 -0.12 -25.52
CA GLU A 6 -11.51 -0.15 -24.26
C GLU A 6 -10.68 -1.02 -23.34
N ALA A 7 -10.02 -0.37 -22.37
CA ALA A 7 -9.31 -1.11 -21.34
C ALA A 7 -10.40 -1.91 -20.62
N GLY A 8 -10.43 -3.20 -20.81
CA GLY A 8 -11.40 -4.06 -20.15
C GLY A 8 -11.25 -3.87 -18.64
N GLU A 9 -12.34 -3.97 -17.89
CA GLU A 9 -12.34 -3.83 -16.43
C GLU A 9 -11.28 -4.72 -15.75
N CYS A 10 -10.92 -5.84 -16.37
CA CYS A 10 -9.87 -6.74 -15.91
C CYS A 10 -8.44 -6.17 -16.01
N ASP A 11 -8.21 -5.12 -16.78
CA ASP A 11 -6.90 -4.48 -16.93
C ASP A 11 -6.66 -3.40 -15.85
N THR A 12 -7.68 -3.04 -15.10
CA THR A 12 -7.58 -2.04 -14.04
C THR A 12 -7.08 -2.68 -12.74
N GLY A 13 -6.11 -2.04 -12.09
CA GLY A 13 -5.63 -2.48 -10.77
C GLY A 13 -6.76 -2.50 -9.75
N GLN A 14 -6.85 -3.58 -8.98
CA GLN A 14 -7.92 -3.81 -7.99
C GLN A 14 -7.38 -3.87 -6.56
N VAL A 15 -6.08 -4.12 -6.38
CA VAL A 15 -5.47 -4.30 -5.07
C VAL A 15 -5.07 -2.95 -4.48
N SER A 16 -5.59 -2.68 -3.31
CA SER A 16 -5.31 -1.49 -2.53
C SER A 16 -4.94 -1.87 -1.09
N PHE A 17 -4.66 -0.87 -0.25
CA PHE A 17 -4.23 -1.09 1.12
C PHE A 17 -5.00 -0.21 2.11
N MET A 18 -5.13 -0.72 3.33
CA MET A 18 -5.33 0.10 4.52
C MET A 18 -4.01 0.17 5.27
N GLU A 19 -3.55 1.37 5.55
CA GLU A 19 -2.37 1.61 6.37
C GLU A 19 -2.78 2.18 7.71
N SER A 20 -2.27 1.63 8.78
CA SER A 20 -2.42 2.14 10.14
C SER A 20 -1.06 2.60 10.64
N LEU A 21 -1.01 3.84 11.13
CA LEU A 21 0.18 4.54 11.61
C LEU A 21 0.04 4.72 13.12
N PHE A 22 1.04 4.29 13.85
CA PHE A 22 1.12 4.44 15.31
C PHE A 22 2.40 5.17 15.66
N VAL A 23 2.27 6.31 16.34
CA VAL A 23 3.38 6.95 17.02
C VAL A 23 3.37 6.44 18.45
N VAL A 24 4.51 5.93 18.88
CA VAL A 24 4.70 5.37 20.22
C VAL A 24 5.70 6.20 21.03
N ASP A 25 5.57 6.17 22.37
CA ASP A 25 6.33 6.99 23.32
C ASP A 25 7.80 6.58 23.49
N ARG A 26 8.27 5.58 22.76
CA ARG A 26 9.65 5.05 22.82
C ARG A 26 10.04 4.37 21.51
N GLU A 27 11.29 3.96 21.38
CA GLU A 27 11.79 3.23 20.24
C GLU A 27 11.03 1.90 20.05
N PRO A 28 10.60 1.55 18.81
CA PRO A 28 9.91 0.28 18.55
C PRO A 28 10.68 -0.95 19.03
N ARG A 29 12.02 -0.93 18.98
CA ARG A 29 12.86 -2.04 19.48
C ARG A 29 12.69 -2.30 20.96
N ASP A 30 12.43 -1.26 21.76
CA ASP A 30 12.22 -1.38 23.20
C ASP A 30 10.86 -2.02 23.53
N LEU A 31 9.96 -2.04 22.55
CA LEU A 31 8.67 -2.72 22.58
C LEU A 31 8.71 -4.13 21.97
N GLY A 32 9.90 -4.63 21.59
CA GLY A 32 10.07 -5.95 20.98
C GLY A 32 9.99 -5.95 19.44
N TYR A 33 10.00 -4.78 18.80
CA TYR A 33 9.92 -4.62 17.36
C TYR A 33 11.29 -4.25 16.78
N ASP A 34 12.18 -5.22 16.68
CA ASP A 34 13.61 -5.03 16.31
C ASP A 34 13.89 -5.08 14.79
N LYS A 35 12.91 -5.46 13.98
CA LYS A 35 13.04 -5.52 12.52
C LYS A 35 12.47 -4.27 11.84
N SER A 36 13.11 -3.84 10.75
CA SER A 36 12.61 -2.71 9.96
C SER A 36 11.33 -3.04 9.20
N ILE A 37 11.25 -4.25 8.62
CA ILE A 37 10.09 -4.73 7.88
C ILE A 37 9.87 -6.20 8.19
N VAL A 38 8.62 -6.56 8.49
CA VAL A 38 8.18 -7.96 8.70
C VAL A 38 6.91 -8.22 7.92
N PHE A 39 6.92 -9.27 7.12
CA PHE A 39 5.71 -9.83 6.52
C PHE A 39 5.21 -10.95 7.42
N PHE A 40 3.92 -10.94 7.74
CA PHE A 40 3.31 -12.00 8.54
C PHE A 40 2.03 -12.53 7.89
N SER A 41 1.70 -13.77 8.19
CA SER A 41 0.44 -14.41 7.79
C SER A 41 0.01 -15.43 8.84
N THR A 42 -1.27 -15.43 9.19
CA THR A 42 -1.91 -16.48 10.01
C THR A 42 -2.28 -17.71 9.19
N GLN A 43 -2.17 -17.61 7.86
CA GLN A 43 -2.48 -18.69 6.92
C GLN A 43 -1.19 -19.37 6.46
N PRO A 44 -1.22 -20.67 6.16
CA PRO A 44 -0.05 -21.40 5.64
C PRO A 44 0.45 -20.87 4.29
N ARG A 45 -0.42 -20.22 3.54
CA ARG A 45 -0.11 -19.66 2.23
C ARG A 45 -0.66 -18.25 2.11
N PHE A 46 0.21 -17.31 1.73
CA PHE A 46 -0.19 -15.95 1.39
C PHE A 46 -0.90 -15.92 0.02
N ASP A 47 -2.00 -15.21 -0.07
CA ASP A 47 -2.78 -15.05 -1.29
C ASP A 47 -2.94 -13.55 -1.62
N TYR A 48 -2.24 -13.10 -2.66
CA TYR A 48 -2.26 -11.71 -3.10
C TYR A 48 -3.49 -11.44 -3.97
N LYS A 49 -4.60 -11.15 -3.33
CA LYS A 49 -5.88 -10.85 -3.98
C LYS A 49 -6.66 -9.74 -3.28
N VAL A 50 -7.70 -9.24 -3.93
CA VAL A 50 -8.67 -8.34 -3.28
C VAL A 50 -9.37 -9.08 -2.15
N PRO A 51 -9.35 -8.56 -0.92
CA PRO A 51 -9.99 -9.22 0.21
C PRO A 51 -11.49 -9.35 0.05
N GLY A 52 -12.04 -10.44 0.58
CA GLY A 52 -13.49 -10.67 0.69
C GLY A 52 -14.18 -9.71 1.66
N ASP A 53 -13.45 -9.08 2.56
CA ASP A 53 -13.90 -8.06 3.52
C ASP A 53 -13.26 -6.69 3.23
N LEU A 54 -13.45 -5.71 4.13
CA LEU A 54 -12.84 -4.38 4.00
C LEU A 54 -11.32 -4.44 3.94
N ILE A 55 -10.70 -5.31 4.76
CA ILE A 55 -9.27 -5.62 4.72
C ILE A 55 -9.04 -7.12 4.92
N ASP A 56 -7.86 -7.59 4.51
CA ASP A 56 -7.35 -8.89 4.94
C ASP A 56 -6.66 -8.75 6.30
N ILE A 57 -7.24 -9.36 7.33
CA ILE A 57 -6.64 -9.41 8.68
C ILE A 57 -5.71 -10.61 8.86
N SER A 58 -5.75 -11.57 7.95
CA SER A 58 -4.95 -12.79 8.05
C SER A 58 -3.49 -12.59 7.65
N SER A 59 -3.18 -11.49 6.99
CA SER A 59 -1.82 -11.15 6.57
C SER A 59 -1.57 -9.64 6.64
N GLY A 60 -0.30 -9.26 6.73
CA GLY A 60 0.07 -7.86 6.74
C GLY A 60 1.56 -7.63 6.63
N VAL A 61 1.90 -6.36 6.52
CA VAL A 61 3.29 -5.88 6.55
C VAL A 61 3.43 -4.92 7.72
N LEU A 62 4.33 -5.25 8.63
CA LEU A 62 4.75 -4.38 9.70
C LEU A 62 6.01 -3.64 9.28
N CYS A 63 6.05 -2.33 9.45
CA CYS A 63 7.23 -1.50 9.20
C CYS A 63 7.52 -0.62 10.42
N CYS A 64 8.75 -0.75 10.95
CA CYS A 64 9.28 0.08 12.02
C CYS A 64 10.39 0.95 11.46
N SER A 65 10.05 2.20 11.12
CA SER A 65 10.96 3.12 10.42
C SER A 65 12.22 3.42 11.23
N ASN A 66 12.13 3.48 12.56
CA ASN A 66 13.27 3.72 13.46
C ASN A 66 14.39 2.69 13.32
N ASN A 67 14.09 1.48 12.86
CA ASN A 67 15.08 0.42 12.70
C ASN A 67 15.87 0.48 11.39
N PHE A 68 15.58 1.45 10.51
CA PHE A 68 16.48 1.77 9.39
C PHE A 68 17.72 2.53 9.89
N LYS A 69 18.80 2.47 9.11
CA LYS A 69 20.01 3.23 9.43
C LYS A 69 19.84 4.68 8.98
N TYR A 70 19.64 5.57 9.93
CA TYR A 70 19.64 7.01 9.71
C TYR A 70 20.92 7.64 10.28
N PRO A 71 21.38 8.79 9.74
CA PRO A 71 22.47 9.55 10.32
C PRO A 71 22.18 10.02 11.75
N GLU A 72 20.91 10.40 12.01
CA GLU A 72 20.40 10.79 13.31
C GLU A 72 19.16 9.96 13.65
N PRO A 73 18.91 9.61 14.93
CA PRO A 73 17.69 8.93 15.35
C PRO A 73 16.45 9.74 14.98
N LEU A 74 15.32 9.05 14.78
CA LEU A 74 14.04 9.72 14.63
C LEU A 74 13.52 10.15 16.02
N ASP A 75 12.84 11.31 16.07
CA ASP A 75 12.33 11.88 17.32
C ASP A 75 11.24 11.03 17.96
N ASP A 76 10.39 10.39 17.14
CA ASP A 76 9.26 9.58 17.57
C ASP A 76 9.45 8.11 17.19
N GLY A 77 8.93 7.21 18.00
CA GLY A 77 8.79 5.80 17.62
C GLY A 77 7.66 5.62 16.63
N LEU A 78 7.93 5.01 15.47
CA LEU A 78 6.94 4.86 14.41
C LEU A 78 6.74 3.40 14.02
N ILE A 79 5.52 2.91 14.20
CA ILE A 79 5.06 1.58 13.78
C ILE A 79 3.96 1.75 12.73
N ARG A 80 4.11 1.05 11.61
CA ARG A 80 3.15 1.05 10.51
C ARG A 80 2.67 -0.36 10.23
N LEU A 81 1.36 -0.53 10.12
CA LEU A 81 0.72 -1.80 9.76
C LEU A 81 -0.07 -1.63 8.47
N THR A 82 0.34 -2.36 7.44
CA THR A 82 -0.29 -2.34 6.11
C THR A 82 -1.01 -3.67 5.88
N ASN A 83 -2.30 -3.59 5.56
CA ASN A 83 -3.12 -4.75 5.20
C ASN A 83 -3.70 -4.57 3.79
N LEU A 84 -3.84 -5.65 3.02
CA LEU A 84 -4.59 -5.63 1.77
C LEU A 84 -6.02 -5.16 2.03
N ALA A 85 -6.57 -4.33 1.13
CA ALA A 85 -7.88 -3.73 1.31
C ALA A 85 -8.71 -3.73 0.01
N SER A 86 -10.02 -3.86 0.13
CA SER A 86 -10.98 -3.83 -0.97
C SER A 86 -11.50 -2.41 -1.18
N PHE A 87 -11.10 -1.74 -2.28
CA PHE A 87 -11.62 -0.42 -2.60
C PHE A 87 -13.16 -0.42 -2.70
N GLY A 88 -13.75 -1.38 -3.45
CA GLY A 88 -15.19 -1.41 -3.67
C GLY A 88 -16.00 -1.50 -2.37
N LYS A 89 -15.53 -2.29 -1.40
CA LYS A 89 -16.18 -2.38 -0.09
C LYS A 89 -16.03 -1.10 0.74
N TRP A 90 -14.88 -0.46 0.71
CA TRP A 90 -14.69 0.84 1.36
C TRP A 90 -15.49 1.95 0.70
N ASP A 91 -15.62 1.93 -0.63
CA ASP A 91 -16.33 2.96 -1.38
C ASP A 91 -17.86 2.86 -1.23
N SER A 92 -18.38 1.65 -1.10
CA SER A 92 -19.79 1.38 -0.87
C SER A 92 -20.29 1.71 0.54
N LEU A 93 -19.39 1.96 1.51
CA LEU A 93 -19.81 2.30 2.86
C LEU A 93 -20.48 3.67 2.93
N PRO A 94 -21.65 3.77 3.61
CA PRO A 94 -22.24 5.05 3.94
C PRO A 94 -21.24 5.93 4.72
N ARG A 95 -21.27 7.25 4.45
CA ARG A 95 -20.34 8.19 5.12
C ARG A 95 -20.38 8.11 6.65
N LYS A 96 -21.57 7.89 7.22
CA LYS A 96 -21.76 7.76 8.67
C LYS A 96 -21.05 6.55 9.27
N ASP A 97 -20.91 5.47 8.49
CA ASP A 97 -20.34 4.20 8.96
C ASP A 97 -18.82 4.10 8.70
N TYR A 98 -18.29 4.99 7.86
CA TYR A 98 -16.88 4.94 7.43
C TYR A 98 -15.88 5.06 8.60
N ILE A 99 -16.12 5.99 9.53
CA ILE A 99 -15.20 6.22 10.67
C ILE A 99 -15.25 5.05 11.66
N SER A 100 -16.46 4.55 11.96
CA SER A 100 -16.61 3.39 12.85
C SER A 100 -16.00 2.13 12.24
N ALA A 101 -16.22 1.89 10.95
CA ALA A 101 -15.59 0.78 10.23
C ALA A 101 -14.06 0.89 10.25
N LYS A 102 -13.50 2.09 9.98
CA LYS A 102 -12.05 2.31 10.03
C LYS A 102 -11.45 1.94 11.39
N LYS A 103 -12.11 2.34 12.48
CA LYS A 103 -11.67 2.01 13.84
C LYS A 103 -11.79 0.50 14.12
N ALA A 104 -12.93 -0.10 13.80
CA ALA A 104 -13.18 -1.51 14.06
C ALA A 104 -12.21 -2.43 13.30
N TRP A 105 -11.98 -2.15 12.01
CA TRP A 105 -11.09 -2.99 11.21
C TRP A 105 -9.63 -2.82 11.59
N ARG A 106 -9.20 -1.62 12.00
CA ARG A 106 -7.87 -1.43 12.59
C ARG A 106 -7.69 -2.23 13.87
N ALA A 107 -8.67 -2.22 14.77
CA ALA A 107 -8.60 -3.02 16.00
C ALA A 107 -8.43 -4.51 15.71
N ARG A 108 -9.24 -5.06 14.79
CA ARG A 108 -9.10 -6.46 14.34
C ARG A 108 -7.74 -6.77 13.72
N ALA A 109 -7.17 -5.83 12.94
CA ALA A 109 -5.83 -6.00 12.38
C ALA A 109 -4.75 -6.03 13.46
N LEU A 110 -4.89 -5.21 14.52
CA LEU A 110 -4.00 -5.23 15.68
C LEU A 110 -4.12 -6.52 16.47
N GLU A 111 -5.33 -7.02 16.71
CA GLU A 111 -5.55 -8.31 17.37
C GLU A 111 -4.82 -9.44 16.63
N ALA A 112 -4.89 -9.46 15.29
CA ALA A 112 -4.17 -10.43 14.49
C ALA A 112 -2.64 -10.24 14.60
N LEU A 113 -2.15 -8.99 14.56
CA LEU A 113 -0.73 -8.67 14.73
C LEU A 113 -0.20 -9.17 16.08
N PHE A 114 -0.92 -8.93 17.16
CA PHE A 114 -0.51 -9.29 18.53
C PHE A 114 -0.49 -10.80 18.80
N THR A 115 -0.95 -11.63 17.86
CA THR A 115 -0.68 -13.08 17.92
C THR A 115 0.79 -13.42 17.65
N PHE A 116 1.52 -12.52 17.00
CA PHE A 116 2.94 -12.70 16.63
C PHE A 116 3.89 -11.78 17.41
N PHE A 117 3.39 -10.64 17.87
CA PHE A 117 4.19 -9.55 18.44
C PHE A 117 3.61 -9.06 19.76
N PRO A 118 4.42 -8.49 20.65
CA PRO A 118 3.94 -7.85 21.88
C PRO A 118 2.91 -6.76 21.61
N ASP A 119 1.96 -6.60 22.52
CA ASP A 119 1.00 -5.49 22.47
C ASP A 119 1.68 -4.18 22.87
N PHE A 120 1.57 -3.17 21.99
CA PHE A 120 2.11 -1.82 22.23
C PHE A 120 1.01 -0.77 22.46
N SER A 121 -0.24 -1.18 22.62
CA SER A 121 -1.40 -0.27 22.64
C SER A 121 -1.29 0.80 23.73
N GLU A 122 -0.72 0.48 24.89
CA GLU A 122 -0.53 1.43 25.99
C GLU A 122 0.54 2.50 25.71
N ASN A 123 1.42 2.25 24.72
CA ASN A 123 2.49 3.17 24.35
C ASN A 123 2.11 4.09 23.19
N VAL A 124 0.91 3.96 22.63
CA VAL A 124 0.46 4.78 21.51
C VAL A 124 0.08 6.18 21.97
N VAL A 125 0.82 7.19 21.50
CA VAL A 125 0.56 8.62 21.76
C VAL A 125 -0.22 9.29 20.64
N PHE A 126 -0.11 8.77 19.41
CA PHE A 126 -0.90 9.23 18.26
C PHE A 126 -1.16 8.07 17.31
N LEU A 127 -2.33 8.10 16.67
CA LEU A 127 -2.67 7.11 15.69
C LEU A 127 -3.55 7.69 14.58
N ASP A 128 -3.26 7.29 13.35
CA ASP A 128 -4.13 7.53 12.20
C ASP A 128 -4.19 6.27 11.31
N SER A 129 -5.12 6.29 10.37
CA SER A 129 -5.20 5.27 9.34
C SER A 129 -5.74 5.87 8.06
N PHE A 130 -5.24 5.42 6.93
CA PHE A 130 -5.83 5.72 5.65
C PHE A 130 -6.29 4.44 4.93
N THR A 131 -7.30 4.58 4.10
CA THR A 131 -7.99 3.49 3.41
C THR A 131 -7.83 3.66 1.90
N PRO A 132 -8.27 2.72 1.08
CA PRO A 132 -8.28 2.86 -0.38
C PRO A 132 -8.95 4.16 -0.88
N LYS A 133 -9.97 4.68 -0.17
CA LYS A 133 -10.59 5.97 -0.51
C LYS A 133 -9.61 7.14 -0.37
N THR A 134 -8.78 7.10 0.67
CA THR A 134 -7.73 8.10 0.89
C THR A 134 -6.68 8.03 -0.22
N ILE A 135 -6.25 6.81 -0.57
CA ILE A 135 -5.30 6.60 -1.67
C ILE A 135 -5.86 7.17 -2.97
N LYS A 136 -7.08 6.79 -3.37
CA LYS A 136 -7.75 7.33 -4.57
C LYS A 136 -7.82 8.85 -4.55
N LYS A 137 -8.20 9.44 -3.41
CA LYS A 137 -8.33 10.91 -3.28
C LYS A 137 -7.02 11.65 -3.58
N TYR A 138 -5.89 11.14 -3.10
CA TYR A 138 -4.60 11.83 -3.20
C TYR A 138 -3.77 11.44 -4.42
N THR A 139 -3.96 10.24 -4.96
CA THR A 139 -3.20 9.75 -6.12
C THR A 139 -3.96 9.83 -7.44
N GLY A 140 -5.29 9.89 -7.39
CA GLY A 140 -6.15 9.81 -8.57
C GLY A 140 -6.25 8.40 -9.19
N HIS A 141 -5.55 7.41 -8.61
CA HIS A 141 -5.56 6.05 -9.16
C HIS A 141 -6.94 5.41 -9.08
N ILE A 142 -7.38 4.80 -10.18
CA ILE A 142 -8.62 4.03 -10.24
C ILE A 142 -8.59 2.93 -9.17
N ASN A 143 -9.68 2.73 -8.45
CA ASN A 143 -9.82 1.79 -7.34
C ASN A 143 -8.81 2.00 -6.19
N GLY A 144 -8.16 3.17 -6.11
CA GLY A 144 -7.08 3.38 -5.15
C GLY A 144 -5.94 2.35 -5.30
N ALA A 145 -5.75 1.81 -6.51
CA ALA A 145 -4.75 0.78 -6.76
C ALA A 145 -3.35 1.34 -6.56
N VAL A 146 -2.51 0.61 -5.81
CA VAL A 146 -1.16 1.07 -5.48
C VAL A 146 -0.15 0.62 -6.53
N TYR A 147 -0.35 -0.56 -7.10
CA TYR A 147 0.60 -1.13 -8.07
C TYR A 147 0.11 -1.10 -9.52
N GLY A 148 -0.87 -0.25 -9.82
CA GLY A 148 -1.41 -0.08 -11.17
C GLY A 148 -2.08 -1.32 -11.75
N SER A 149 -2.13 -1.41 -13.08
CA SER A 149 -2.69 -2.56 -13.81
C SER A 149 -1.91 -3.86 -13.54
N PRO A 150 -2.57 -5.01 -13.43
CA PRO A 150 -1.88 -6.32 -13.44
C PRO A 150 -1.19 -6.60 -14.78
N LYS A 151 -1.68 -6.01 -15.87
CA LYS A 151 -1.10 -6.15 -17.22
C LYS A 151 -0.06 -5.06 -17.45
N LYS A 152 1.21 -5.42 -17.30
CA LYS A 152 2.33 -4.48 -17.44
C LYS A 152 2.76 -4.27 -18.88
N ILE A 153 2.97 -3.02 -19.29
CA ILE A 153 3.48 -2.64 -20.62
C ILE A 153 5.00 -2.45 -20.53
N LYS A 154 5.74 -3.56 -20.50
CA LYS A 154 7.17 -3.57 -20.17
C LYS A 154 8.04 -2.69 -21.08
N ASN A 155 7.69 -2.59 -22.37
CA ASN A 155 8.41 -1.74 -23.33
C ASN A 155 7.95 -0.27 -23.32
N GLY A 156 6.94 0.06 -22.52
CA GLY A 156 6.38 1.42 -22.41
C GLY A 156 5.62 1.91 -23.65
N ILE A 157 5.51 1.11 -24.71
CA ILE A 157 4.87 1.56 -25.98
C ILE A 157 3.35 1.49 -25.82
N THR A 158 2.67 2.59 -26.14
CA THR A 158 1.20 2.66 -26.18
C THR A 158 0.68 2.57 -27.62
N PRO A 159 -0.61 2.30 -27.82
CA PRO A 159 -1.24 2.37 -29.17
C PRO A 159 -1.23 3.78 -29.78
N VAL A 160 -0.96 4.81 -28.99
CA VAL A 160 -0.90 6.20 -29.45
C VAL A 160 0.53 6.54 -29.86
N ASN A 161 0.72 7.05 -31.09
CA ASN A 161 2.03 7.42 -31.59
C ASN A 161 2.68 8.49 -30.69
N ASN A 162 3.96 8.29 -30.38
CA ASN A 162 4.78 9.20 -29.54
C ASN A 162 4.29 9.35 -28.09
N LEU A 163 3.43 8.44 -27.61
CA LEU A 163 3.01 8.38 -26.22
C LEU A 163 3.57 7.11 -25.56
N PHE A 164 4.36 7.29 -24.52
CA PHE A 164 4.99 6.20 -23.79
C PHE A 164 4.54 6.20 -22.34
N ILE A 165 4.46 5.00 -21.74
CA ILE A 165 4.09 4.82 -20.35
C ILE A 165 5.32 4.44 -19.54
N CYS A 166 5.42 4.97 -18.32
CA CYS A 166 6.45 4.61 -17.37
C CYS A 166 5.87 4.43 -15.96
N GLY A 167 6.68 4.00 -15.01
CA GLY A 167 6.28 3.78 -13.63
C GLY A 167 5.63 2.43 -13.38
N THR A 168 4.62 2.40 -12.51
CA THR A 168 4.00 1.17 -12.03
C THR A 168 3.37 0.33 -13.13
N ASP A 169 2.79 0.95 -14.15
CA ASP A 169 2.13 0.23 -15.24
C ASP A 169 3.13 -0.33 -16.28
N GLN A 170 4.38 0.16 -16.28
CA GLN A 170 5.47 -0.52 -16.99
C GLN A 170 6.00 -1.73 -16.20
N GLY A 171 5.84 -1.74 -14.87
CA GLY A 171 6.27 -2.82 -14.00
C GLY A 171 7.35 -2.45 -12.99
N PHE A 172 7.66 -1.16 -12.86
CA PHE A 172 8.61 -0.66 -11.89
C PHE A 172 7.88 -0.07 -10.68
N LEU A 173 8.17 -0.59 -9.49
CA LEU A 173 7.46 -0.24 -8.27
C LEU A 173 8.30 0.66 -7.35
N GLY A 174 7.59 1.46 -6.56
CA GLY A 174 8.19 2.39 -5.61
C GLY A 174 8.83 3.61 -6.28
N ILE A 175 9.35 4.53 -5.47
CA ILE A 175 9.91 5.80 -5.93
C ILE A 175 11.12 5.56 -6.84
N ILE A 176 12.07 4.73 -6.42
CA ILE A 176 13.28 4.42 -7.19
C ILE A 176 12.89 3.72 -8.50
N GLY A 177 12.01 2.71 -8.45
CA GLY A 177 11.57 1.99 -9.63
C GLY A 177 10.89 2.91 -10.65
N ALA A 178 9.96 3.76 -10.20
CA ALA A 178 9.28 4.70 -11.08
C ALA A 178 10.25 5.71 -11.73
N THR A 179 11.25 6.17 -10.99
CA THR A 179 12.31 7.07 -11.52
C THR A 179 13.15 6.35 -12.58
N LEU A 180 13.62 5.14 -12.30
CA LEU A 180 14.39 4.34 -13.27
C LEU A 180 13.58 4.00 -14.51
N SER A 181 12.28 3.75 -14.35
CA SER A 181 11.35 3.56 -15.47
C SER A 181 11.33 4.79 -16.38
N GLY A 182 11.18 5.99 -15.82
CA GLY A 182 11.19 7.24 -16.58
C GLY A 182 12.51 7.43 -17.35
N ILE A 183 13.65 7.21 -16.68
CA ILE A 183 14.98 7.29 -17.31
C ILE A 183 15.10 6.29 -18.46
N SER A 184 14.66 5.04 -18.24
CA SER A 184 14.72 3.98 -19.26
C SER A 184 13.88 4.32 -20.48
N MET A 185 12.67 4.82 -20.28
CA MET A 185 11.78 5.20 -21.39
C MET A 185 12.32 6.39 -22.16
N ALA A 186 12.87 7.38 -21.47
CA ALA A 186 13.52 8.53 -22.14
C ALA A 186 14.70 8.06 -23.01
N ASN A 187 15.60 7.24 -22.49
CA ASN A 187 16.73 6.70 -23.23
C ASN A 187 16.32 5.81 -24.42
N LEU A 188 15.29 5.00 -24.26
CA LEU A 188 14.86 4.08 -25.31
C LEU A 188 14.13 4.78 -26.45
N HIS A 189 13.35 5.79 -26.17
CA HIS A 189 12.39 6.34 -27.12
C HIS A 189 12.56 7.83 -27.48
N LEU A 190 13.21 8.63 -26.61
CA LEU A 190 13.26 10.08 -26.77
C LEU A 190 14.68 10.63 -27.03
N LEU A 191 15.71 10.04 -26.46
CA LEU A 191 17.09 10.54 -26.49
C LEU A 191 17.98 9.80 -27.51
N LYS A 192 17.41 9.47 -28.66
CA LYS A 192 18.14 8.84 -29.77
C LYS A 192 18.86 9.87 -30.63
#